data_bce74a7aba8ad324f2b6a6db47ccd42b
#
_entry.id   bce74a7aba8ad324f2b6a6db47ccd42b
#
_cell.length_a   1.000
_cell.length_b   1.000
_cell.length_c   1.000
_cell.angle_alpha   90.00
_cell.angle_beta   90.00
_cell.angle_gamma   90.00
#
_symmetry.space_group_name_H-M   'P 1'
#
loop_
_entity.id
_entity.type
_entity.pdbx_description
1 polymer ?
#
loop_
_entity_poly.entity_id
_entity_poly.type
_entity_poly.pdbx_seq_one_letter_code
_entity_poly.pdbx_strand_id
1 'polypeptide(L)'
;MKYILLIGFFAGGMAQNYKWDYEEDRGRRSPEKIENMLVWRLTDDLDLSTEQAEKFFPRFRDHRKNLKEIGNQERNIIASIDRNKLNKNDVKKAIREIAKLRQNRIELESDFVLGMDDILEPGQMLRLGVFKQRIMSEMKGDMQDRKGNKKRHKKKGRKRRHNWF
;
A
#
# COMPACT_ATOMS: atom_id res chain seq x y z
N MET A 1 -36.46 24.02 -8.95
CA MET A 1 -35.71 23.66 -7.73
C MET A 1 -34.41 22.99 -8.16
N LYS A 2 -33.29 23.71 -7.97
CA LYS A 2 -31.96 23.31 -8.43
C LYS A 2 -31.26 22.58 -7.28
N TYR A 3 -31.08 21.28 -7.37
CA TYR A 3 -30.25 20.54 -6.44
C TYR A 3 -28.79 20.71 -6.85
N ILE A 4 -28.08 21.57 -6.13
CA ILE A 4 -26.61 21.65 -6.20
C ILE A 4 -26.08 20.52 -5.35
N LEU A 5 -25.65 19.45 -6.02
CA LEU A 5 -24.83 18.38 -5.41
C LEU A 5 -23.44 18.96 -5.12
N LEU A 6 -23.20 19.26 -3.86
CA LEU A 6 -21.88 19.52 -3.31
C LEU A 6 -21.04 18.25 -3.42
N ILE A 7 -20.32 18.11 -4.54
CA ILE A 7 -19.24 17.15 -4.64
C ILE A 7 -18.11 17.68 -3.77
N GLY A 8 -18.05 17.17 -2.55
CA GLY A 8 -16.97 17.44 -1.61
C GLY A 8 -15.64 17.03 -2.24
N PHE A 9 -14.82 18.02 -2.49
CA PHE A 9 -13.46 17.90 -3.01
C PHE A 9 -12.58 17.22 -1.96
N PHE A 10 -12.51 15.90 -1.99
CA PHE A 10 -11.61 15.12 -1.17
C PHE A 10 -10.23 15.02 -1.88
N ALA A 11 -9.63 16.19 -2.12
CA ALA A 11 -8.30 16.32 -2.70
C ALA A 11 -7.22 16.49 -1.62
N GLY A 12 -7.19 15.59 -0.68
CA GLY A 12 -6.18 15.66 0.38
C GLY A 12 -5.68 14.29 0.80
N GLY A 13 -4.86 13.62 -0.02
CA GLY A 13 -4.23 12.40 0.46
C GLY A 13 -3.71 11.41 -0.59
N MET A 14 -3.82 11.68 -1.87
CA MET A 14 -3.49 10.68 -2.91
C MET A 14 -2.08 10.75 -3.48
N ALA A 15 -1.17 11.49 -2.88
CA ALA A 15 0.23 11.54 -3.32
C ALA A 15 1.17 10.74 -2.42
N GLN A 16 0.68 9.74 -1.70
CA GLN A 16 1.57 8.84 -1.00
C GLN A 16 1.64 7.52 -1.75
N ASN A 17 2.70 7.43 -2.58
CA ASN A 17 3.28 6.24 -3.12
C ASN A 17 2.79 4.98 -2.41
N TYR A 18 2.01 4.18 -3.11
CA TYR A 18 1.71 2.80 -2.77
C TYR A 18 2.99 1.97 -2.85
N LYS A 19 3.90 2.18 -1.92
CA LYS A 19 5.14 1.40 -1.74
C LYS A 19 4.87 -0.02 -1.24
N TRP A 20 3.64 -0.50 -1.42
CA TRP A 20 3.29 -1.90 -1.23
C TRP A 20 3.63 -2.77 -2.44
N ASP A 21 3.93 -2.17 -3.57
CA ASP A 21 4.55 -2.86 -4.66
C ASP A 21 6.03 -2.99 -4.32
N TYR A 22 6.36 -3.99 -3.50
CA TYR A 22 7.65 -4.68 -3.39
C TYR A 22 8.87 -3.94 -3.97
N GLU A 23 8.92 -2.61 -3.94
CA GLU A 23 10.17 -1.92 -4.06
C GLU A 23 10.89 -2.12 -2.75
N GLU A 24 11.77 -3.13 -2.78
CA GLU A 24 12.98 -3.21 -2.01
C GLU A 24 13.06 -2.16 -0.90
N ASP A 25 12.70 -2.55 0.31
CA ASP A 25 13.34 -2.00 1.48
C ASP A 25 14.82 -2.36 1.34
N ARG A 26 15.54 -1.51 0.57
CA ARG A 26 16.95 -1.68 0.23
C ARG A 26 17.75 -1.72 1.52
N GLY A 27 17.76 -2.87 2.18
CA GLY A 27 18.69 -3.15 3.25
C GLY A 27 18.16 -3.77 4.52
N ARG A 28 16.84 -4.09 4.70
CA ARG A 28 16.38 -4.58 6.01
C ARG A 28 15.50 -5.83 6.04
N ARG A 29 14.79 -6.18 4.98
CA ARG A 29 13.97 -7.40 4.96
C ARG A 29 14.01 -8.06 3.59
N SER A 30 14.31 -9.37 3.56
CA SER A 30 14.17 -10.13 2.31
C SER A 30 12.70 -10.18 1.88
N PRO A 31 12.40 -10.31 0.58
CA PRO A 31 11.03 -10.48 0.08
C PRO A 31 10.28 -11.61 0.80
N GLU A 32 10.96 -12.66 1.13
CA GLU A 32 10.47 -13.82 1.87
C GLU A 32 10.03 -13.46 3.31
N LYS A 33 10.83 -12.65 4.02
CA LYS A 33 10.44 -12.16 5.35
C LYS A 33 9.20 -11.29 5.32
N ILE A 34 9.03 -10.48 4.26
CA ILE A 34 7.82 -9.67 4.07
C ILE A 34 6.62 -10.57 3.80
N GLU A 35 6.79 -11.60 2.98
CA GLU A 35 5.73 -12.56 2.68
C GLU A 35 5.28 -13.31 3.93
N ASN A 36 6.22 -13.87 4.68
CA ASN A 36 5.92 -14.58 5.93
C ASN A 36 5.20 -13.68 6.94
N MET A 37 5.60 -12.42 7.05
CA MET A 37 4.93 -11.45 7.91
C MET A 37 3.48 -11.17 7.45
N LEU A 38 3.25 -11.06 6.14
CA LEU A 38 1.91 -10.83 5.61
C LEU A 38 1.01 -12.05 5.79
N VAL A 39 1.54 -13.26 5.56
CA VAL A 39 0.82 -14.50 5.81
C VAL A 39 0.40 -14.59 7.27
N TRP A 40 1.34 -14.38 8.20
CA TRP A 40 1.04 -14.41 9.63
C TRP A 40 -0.03 -13.37 10.01
N ARG A 41 0.14 -12.11 9.57
CA ARG A 41 -0.83 -11.05 9.87
C ARG A 41 -2.21 -11.31 9.28
N LEU A 42 -2.29 -11.82 8.05
CA LEU A 42 -3.58 -12.13 7.43
C LEU A 42 -4.27 -13.29 8.15
N THR A 43 -3.52 -14.32 8.55
CA THR A 43 -4.07 -15.44 9.32
C THR A 43 -4.66 -14.96 10.63
N ASP A 44 -3.92 -14.16 11.39
CA ASP A 44 -4.34 -13.59 12.68
C ASP A 44 -5.52 -12.63 12.52
N ASP A 45 -5.45 -11.73 11.56
CA ASP A 45 -6.42 -10.65 11.34
C ASP A 45 -7.76 -11.13 10.85
N LEU A 46 -7.75 -12.15 10.01
CA LEU A 46 -8.96 -12.74 9.46
C LEU A 46 -9.45 -13.93 10.31
N ASP A 47 -8.66 -14.38 11.28
CA ASP A 47 -8.96 -15.59 12.07
C ASP A 47 -9.24 -16.79 11.16
N LEU A 48 -8.29 -17.06 10.25
CA LEU A 48 -8.45 -18.13 9.25
C LEU A 48 -8.29 -19.50 9.87
N SER A 49 -9.25 -20.40 9.61
CA SER A 49 -9.03 -21.82 9.85
C SER A 49 -7.93 -22.37 8.93
N THR A 50 -7.38 -23.54 9.25
CA THR A 50 -6.38 -24.22 8.41
C THR A 50 -6.91 -24.46 7.00
N GLU A 51 -8.15 -24.93 6.86
CA GLU A 51 -8.80 -25.21 5.58
C GLU A 51 -9.01 -23.93 4.76
N GLN A 52 -9.42 -22.83 5.42
CA GLN A 52 -9.52 -21.53 4.77
C GLN A 52 -8.14 -21.03 4.30
N ALA A 53 -7.12 -21.14 5.14
CA ALA A 53 -5.76 -20.70 4.83
C ALA A 53 -5.18 -21.44 3.61
N GLU A 54 -5.36 -22.76 3.52
CA GLU A 54 -4.91 -23.58 2.40
C GLU A 54 -5.49 -23.12 1.05
N LYS A 55 -6.76 -22.68 1.03
CA LYS A 55 -7.45 -22.20 -0.18
C LYS A 55 -7.16 -20.72 -0.44
N PHE A 56 -7.04 -19.92 0.61
CA PHE A 56 -6.88 -18.47 0.54
C PHE A 56 -5.49 -18.06 0.03
N PHE A 57 -4.40 -18.62 0.59
CA PHE A 57 -3.06 -18.15 0.27
C PHE A 57 -2.60 -18.35 -1.17
N PRO A 58 -2.97 -19.42 -1.89
CA PRO A 58 -2.68 -19.50 -3.32
C PRO A 58 -3.32 -18.34 -4.11
N ARG A 59 -4.60 -18.07 -3.90
CA ARG A 59 -5.31 -16.96 -4.56
C ARG A 59 -4.73 -15.59 -4.18
N PHE A 60 -4.35 -15.42 -2.92
CA PHE A 60 -3.70 -14.20 -2.45
C PHE A 60 -2.34 -13.98 -3.13
N ARG A 61 -1.52 -15.02 -3.33
CA ARG A 61 -0.25 -14.91 -4.04
C ARG A 61 -0.44 -14.51 -5.51
N ASP A 62 -1.42 -15.10 -6.18
CA ASP A 62 -1.75 -14.77 -7.58
C ASP A 62 -2.25 -13.33 -7.69
N HIS A 63 -3.14 -12.90 -6.80
CA HIS A 63 -3.59 -11.52 -6.73
C HIS A 63 -2.41 -10.54 -6.54
N ARG A 64 -1.48 -10.84 -5.64
CA ARG A 64 -0.27 -10.04 -5.43
C ARG A 64 0.62 -9.96 -6.66
N LYS A 65 0.77 -11.07 -7.39
CA LYS A 65 1.50 -11.10 -8.66
C LYS A 65 0.88 -10.16 -9.69
N ASN A 66 -0.44 -10.18 -9.81
CA ASN A 66 -1.16 -9.31 -10.72
C ASN A 66 -1.03 -7.82 -10.33
N LEU A 67 -1.13 -7.49 -9.05
CA LEU A 67 -0.88 -6.14 -8.56
C LEU A 67 0.55 -5.66 -8.84
N LYS A 68 1.54 -6.54 -8.68
CA LYS A 68 2.94 -6.24 -9.00
C LYS A 68 3.12 -5.93 -10.48
N GLU A 69 2.44 -6.66 -11.35
CA GLU A 69 2.49 -6.43 -12.80
C GLU A 69 1.95 -5.03 -13.16
N ILE A 70 0.80 -4.64 -12.61
CA ILE A 70 0.27 -3.28 -12.80
C ILE A 70 1.28 -2.22 -12.33
N GLY A 71 1.93 -2.45 -11.18
CA GLY A 71 2.95 -1.54 -10.68
C GLY A 71 4.20 -1.47 -11.57
N ASN A 72 4.61 -2.58 -12.19
CA ASN A 72 5.68 -2.60 -13.18
C ASN A 72 5.31 -1.77 -14.42
N GLN A 73 4.10 -1.94 -14.93
CA GLN A 73 3.60 -1.17 -16.08
C GLN A 73 3.57 0.33 -15.76
N GLU A 74 3.10 0.73 -14.60
CA GLU A 74 3.12 2.14 -14.15
C GLU A 74 4.57 2.71 -14.12
N ARG A 75 5.52 1.93 -13.58
CA ARG A 75 6.94 2.31 -13.57
C ARG A 75 7.54 2.45 -14.97
N ASN A 76 7.20 1.52 -15.86
CA ASN A 76 7.68 1.54 -17.23
C ASN A 76 7.17 2.78 -18.00
N ILE A 77 5.91 3.16 -17.81
CA ILE A 77 5.36 4.40 -18.40
C ILE A 77 6.16 5.62 -17.88
N ILE A 78 6.40 5.69 -16.57
CA ILE A 78 7.16 6.81 -15.97
C ILE A 78 8.61 6.83 -16.46
N ALA A 79 9.23 5.65 -16.59
CA ALA A 79 10.61 5.53 -17.04
C ALA A 79 10.79 5.84 -18.55
N SER A 80 9.76 5.62 -19.37
CA SER A 80 9.80 5.90 -20.81
C SER A 80 9.72 7.40 -21.14
N ILE A 81 9.37 8.24 -20.16
CA ILE A 81 9.27 9.69 -20.36
C ILE A 81 10.67 10.32 -20.31
N ASP A 82 11.12 10.85 -21.45
CA ASP A 82 12.36 11.66 -21.49
C ASP A 82 12.12 13.01 -20.80
N ARG A 83 12.70 13.16 -19.62
CA ARG A 83 12.55 14.39 -18.80
C ARG A 83 13.18 15.63 -19.44
N ASN A 84 14.10 15.46 -20.41
CA ASN A 84 14.76 16.55 -21.09
C ASN A 84 14.01 17.03 -22.33
N LYS A 85 13.06 16.20 -22.83
CA LYS A 85 12.25 16.47 -24.01
C LYS A 85 10.76 16.38 -23.74
N LEU A 86 10.32 16.86 -22.58
CA LEU A 86 8.92 16.81 -22.18
C LEU A 86 8.06 17.63 -23.13
N ASN A 87 7.14 16.97 -23.84
CA ASN A 87 6.09 17.66 -24.54
C ASN A 87 4.74 17.43 -23.84
N LYS A 88 3.85 18.41 -23.98
CA LYS A 88 2.56 18.44 -23.29
C LYS A 88 1.66 17.23 -23.65
N ASN A 89 1.76 16.73 -24.88
CA ASN A 89 0.92 15.63 -25.36
C ASN A 89 1.38 14.30 -24.77
N ASP A 90 2.68 14.04 -24.70
CA ASP A 90 3.24 12.81 -24.11
C ASP A 90 2.93 12.75 -22.62
N VAL A 91 3.05 13.87 -21.93
CA VAL A 91 2.68 13.97 -20.51
C VAL A 91 1.19 13.67 -20.30
N LYS A 92 0.31 14.26 -21.14
CA LYS A 92 -1.14 13.98 -21.06
C LYS A 92 -1.46 12.52 -21.34
N LYS A 93 -0.79 11.89 -22.32
CA LYS A 93 -0.95 10.47 -22.65
C LYS A 93 -0.54 9.61 -21.47
N ALA A 94 0.66 9.82 -20.92
CA ALA A 94 1.16 9.06 -19.78
C ALA A 94 0.24 9.19 -18.54
N ILE A 95 -0.26 10.39 -18.25
CA ILE A 95 -1.21 10.59 -17.14
C ILE A 95 -2.49 9.76 -17.34
N ARG A 96 -3.03 9.72 -18.57
CA ARG A 96 -4.23 8.92 -18.85
C ARG A 96 -3.98 7.42 -18.73
N GLU A 97 -2.84 6.94 -19.21
CA GLU A 97 -2.44 5.53 -19.09
C GLU A 97 -2.25 5.12 -17.62
N ILE A 98 -1.56 5.95 -16.84
CA ILE A 98 -1.40 5.74 -15.39
C ILE A 98 -2.76 5.74 -14.69
N ALA A 99 -3.66 6.66 -15.04
CA ALA A 99 -5.00 6.70 -14.45
C ALA A 99 -5.78 5.41 -14.74
N LYS A 100 -5.70 4.88 -15.97
CA LYS A 100 -6.33 3.61 -16.36
C LYS A 100 -5.74 2.43 -15.55
N LEU A 101 -4.43 2.36 -15.41
CA LEU A 101 -3.80 1.30 -14.60
C LEU A 101 -4.22 1.35 -13.13
N ARG A 102 -4.39 2.55 -12.58
CA ARG A 102 -4.89 2.72 -11.20
C ARG A 102 -6.35 2.29 -11.05
N GLN A 103 -7.18 2.55 -12.05
CA GLN A 103 -8.55 2.06 -12.06
C GLN A 103 -8.57 0.53 -12.10
N ASN A 104 -7.82 -0.09 -13.01
CA ASN A 104 -7.70 -1.55 -13.09
C ASN A 104 -7.21 -2.16 -11.76
N ARG A 105 -6.32 -1.47 -11.06
CA ARG A 105 -5.85 -1.91 -9.75
C ARG A 105 -6.99 -1.94 -8.72
N ILE A 106 -7.83 -0.90 -8.69
CA ILE A 106 -8.96 -0.82 -7.75
C ILE A 106 -9.96 -1.93 -8.05
N GLU A 107 -10.26 -2.16 -9.32
CA GLU A 107 -11.15 -3.24 -9.77
C GLU A 107 -10.59 -4.60 -9.34
N LEU A 108 -9.30 -4.86 -9.63
CA LEU A 108 -8.63 -6.11 -9.23
C LEU A 108 -8.64 -6.34 -7.70
N GLU A 109 -8.45 -5.29 -6.90
CA GLU A 109 -8.50 -5.37 -5.43
C GLU A 109 -9.93 -5.69 -4.95
N SER A 110 -10.95 -5.10 -5.57
CA SER A 110 -12.35 -5.36 -5.24
C SER A 110 -12.78 -6.76 -5.65
N ASP A 111 -12.45 -7.16 -6.87
CA ASP A 111 -12.77 -8.49 -7.40
C ASP A 111 -12.12 -9.61 -6.58
N PHE A 112 -10.90 -9.37 -6.09
CA PHE A 112 -10.23 -10.31 -5.21
C PHE A 112 -11.01 -10.52 -3.90
N VAL A 113 -11.47 -9.46 -3.26
CA VAL A 113 -12.24 -9.56 -2.01
C VAL A 113 -13.59 -10.23 -2.26
N LEU A 114 -14.30 -9.81 -3.31
CA LEU A 114 -15.61 -10.35 -3.67
C LEU A 114 -15.53 -11.82 -4.08
N GLY A 115 -14.46 -12.22 -4.77
CA GLY A 115 -14.22 -13.59 -5.21
C GLY A 115 -13.74 -14.55 -4.09
N MET A 116 -13.75 -14.10 -2.82
CA MET A 116 -13.43 -14.96 -1.65
C MET A 116 -14.66 -15.45 -0.91
N ASP A 117 -15.85 -15.23 -1.45
CA ASP A 117 -17.14 -15.61 -0.84
C ASP A 117 -17.33 -17.13 -0.67
N ASP A 118 -16.59 -17.94 -1.42
CA ASP A 118 -16.54 -19.40 -1.30
C ASP A 118 -15.58 -19.92 -0.19
N ILE A 119 -14.76 -19.03 0.39
CA ILE A 119 -13.74 -19.39 1.39
C ILE A 119 -13.98 -18.64 2.70
N LEU A 120 -14.32 -17.37 2.62
CA LEU A 120 -14.36 -16.45 3.75
C LEU A 120 -15.81 -16.14 4.17
N GLU A 121 -16.01 -16.06 5.48
CA GLU A 121 -17.24 -15.54 6.05
C GLU A 121 -17.40 -14.03 5.75
N PRO A 122 -18.64 -13.49 5.71
CA PRO A 122 -18.86 -12.06 5.40
C PRO A 122 -18.05 -11.10 6.27
N GLY A 123 -17.87 -11.41 7.55
CA GLY A 123 -17.05 -10.62 8.47
C GLY A 123 -15.55 -10.66 8.14
N GLN A 124 -15.06 -11.81 7.68
CA GLN A 124 -13.67 -11.96 7.22
C GLN A 124 -13.43 -11.20 5.91
N MET A 125 -14.38 -11.26 4.96
CA MET A 125 -14.33 -10.50 3.71
C MET A 125 -14.25 -8.99 3.97
N LEU A 126 -15.06 -8.48 4.90
CA LEU A 126 -15.01 -7.07 5.28
C LEU A 126 -13.65 -6.68 5.88
N ARG A 127 -13.10 -7.52 6.78
CA ARG A 127 -11.77 -7.32 7.35
C ARG A 127 -10.68 -7.35 6.27
N LEU A 128 -10.77 -8.28 5.30
CA LEU A 128 -9.87 -8.34 4.15
C LEU A 128 -9.91 -7.06 3.31
N GLY A 129 -11.10 -6.54 3.02
CA GLY A 129 -11.30 -5.31 2.23
C GLY A 129 -10.65 -4.08 2.87
N VAL A 130 -10.61 -3.99 4.20
CA VAL A 130 -9.97 -2.88 4.93
C VAL A 130 -8.55 -3.17 5.40
N PHE A 131 -8.08 -4.41 5.25
CA PHE A 131 -6.77 -4.87 5.75
C PHE A 131 -5.62 -3.98 5.30
N LYS A 132 -5.55 -3.68 4.01
CA LYS A 132 -4.50 -2.84 3.43
C LYS A 132 -4.46 -1.45 4.08
N GLN A 133 -5.62 -0.82 4.23
CA GLN A 133 -5.71 0.51 4.84
C GLN A 133 -5.28 0.50 6.31
N ARG A 134 -5.67 -0.53 7.04
CA ARG A 134 -5.31 -0.70 8.46
C ARG A 134 -3.81 -0.89 8.62
N ILE A 135 -3.19 -1.82 7.90
CA ILE A 135 -1.74 -2.03 7.93
C ILE A 135 -0.97 -0.77 7.57
N MET A 136 -1.43 0.00 6.57
CA MET A 136 -0.81 1.27 6.20
C MET A 136 -0.87 2.30 7.32
N SER A 137 -1.97 2.39 8.05
CA SER A 137 -2.13 3.31 9.18
C SER A 137 -1.23 2.94 10.36
N GLU A 138 -1.14 1.65 10.68
CA GLU A 138 -0.25 1.13 11.73
C GLU A 138 1.23 1.41 11.42
N MET A 139 1.66 1.12 10.19
CA MET A 139 3.04 1.41 9.77
C MET A 139 3.38 2.90 9.82
N LYS A 140 2.42 3.79 9.53
CA LYS A 140 2.63 5.24 9.68
C LYS A 140 2.80 5.63 11.15
N GLY A 141 1.99 5.07 12.05
CA GLY A 141 2.10 5.26 13.49
C GLY A 141 3.50 4.87 13.99
N ASP A 142 3.95 3.66 13.69
CA ASP A 142 5.27 3.15 14.07
C ASP A 142 6.42 4.03 13.56
N MET A 143 6.31 4.56 12.35
CA MET A 143 7.35 5.46 11.80
C MET A 143 7.38 6.81 12.51
N GLN A 144 6.23 7.35 12.92
CA GLN A 144 6.16 8.61 13.66
C GLN A 144 6.72 8.44 15.07
N ASP A 145 6.41 7.34 15.75
CA ASP A 145 6.92 7.03 17.08
C ASP A 145 8.45 6.83 17.08
N ARG A 146 8.99 6.15 16.09
CA ARG A 146 10.44 6.00 15.90
C ARG A 146 11.15 7.33 15.65
N LYS A 147 10.53 8.24 14.87
CA LYS A 147 11.06 9.61 14.65
C LYS A 147 10.98 10.45 15.93
N GLY A 148 9.90 10.33 16.68
CA GLY A 148 9.71 11.00 17.97
C GLY A 148 10.75 10.55 19.01
N ASN A 149 10.98 9.25 19.12
CA ASN A 149 11.97 8.66 20.03
C ASN A 149 13.41 9.05 19.67
N LYS A 150 13.77 9.04 18.38
CA LYS A 150 15.10 9.52 17.93
C LYS A 150 15.33 10.99 18.27
N LYS A 151 14.31 11.86 18.17
CA LYS A 151 14.40 13.27 18.56
C LYS A 151 14.58 13.43 20.08
N ARG A 152 13.89 12.61 20.90
CA ARG A 152 14.03 12.62 22.37
C ARG A 152 15.42 12.17 22.80
N HIS A 153 15.98 11.13 22.22
CA HIS A 153 17.35 10.67 22.53
C HIS A 153 18.41 11.70 22.12
N LYS A 154 18.24 12.35 20.96
CA LYS A 154 19.17 13.41 20.52
C LYS A 154 19.14 14.65 21.42
N LYS A 155 17.95 15.01 21.96
CA LYS A 155 17.81 16.10 22.96
C LYS A 155 18.44 15.76 24.31
N LYS A 156 18.30 14.51 24.80
CA LYS A 156 18.93 14.05 26.05
C LYS A 156 20.46 14.01 25.92
N GLY A 157 20.99 13.57 24.79
CA GLY A 157 22.45 13.55 24.55
C GLY A 157 23.08 14.95 24.50
N ARG A 158 22.34 15.95 23.97
CA ARG A 158 22.81 17.35 23.94
C ARG A 158 22.84 18.00 25.35
N LYS A 159 21.88 17.69 26.22
CA LYS A 159 21.87 18.21 27.60
C LYS A 159 22.99 17.63 28.50
N ARG A 160 23.46 16.40 28.22
CA ARG A 160 24.58 15.79 28.98
C ARG A 160 25.95 16.35 28.59
N ARG A 161 26.11 16.98 27.43
CA ARG A 161 27.39 17.58 27.01
C ARG A 161 27.64 19.01 27.55
N HIS A 162 26.65 19.66 28.12
CA HIS A 162 26.76 21.03 28.62
C HIS A 162 27.01 21.13 30.13
N ASN A 163 27.14 20.01 30.86
CA ASN A 163 27.35 20.00 32.34
C ASN A 163 28.78 19.58 32.71
N TRP A 164 29.76 19.82 31.86
CA TRP A 164 31.17 19.56 32.19
C TRP A 164 32.01 20.83 31.96
N PHE A 165 31.65 21.91 32.65
CA PHE A 165 32.56 23.05 32.95
C PHE A 165 32.01 23.73 34.19
#